data_ff112b0b7899f89044450a880cd0fedd
#
_entry.id   ff112b0b7899f89044450a880cd0fedd
#
_cell.length_a   1.000
_cell.length_b   1.000
_cell.length_c   1.000
_cell.angle_alpha   90.00
_cell.angle_beta   90.00
_cell.angle_gamma   90.00
#
_symmetry.space_group_name_H-M   'P 1'
#
loop_
_entity.id
_entity.type
_entity.pdbx_description
1 polymer ?
#
loop_
_entity_poly.entity_id
_entity_poly.type
_entity_poly.pdbx_seq_one_letter_code
_entity_poly.pdbx_strand_id
1 'polypeptide(L)'
;MAVGVEVDWGLHRYEEPLGPPGATLAHHLSHSAGYGLESSDATAPVGTKRVYSNVAVDFAVDAIVGDESPAQWLDDRVFRGLGLGDTALEGRPAAGVVGSTKDLMTFAGAWLRSDGLAVSTRDRILSPFLGDLDGIVPGFGRFRPCPWGLGPEVRGDKRHWMGDWPPDSAGHFGQSGALALFNVRERIAVVATSTVAFGPWAVGLWPGWISTIRTLALAS
;
A
#
# COMPACT_ATOMS: atom_id res chain seq x y z
N MET A 1 2.36 5.48 4.41
CA MET A 1 2.77 6.90 4.59
C MET A 1 3.20 7.17 6.02
N ALA A 2 2.38 6.93 7.05
CA ALA A 2 2.71 7.25 8.45
C ALA A 2 4.07 6.72 8.93
N VAL A 3 4.39 5.44 8.66
CA VAL A 3 5.72 4.88 8.94
C VAL A 3 6.85 5.67 8.25
N GLY A 4 6.60 6.17 7.03
CA GLY A 4 7.58 7.00 6.33
C GLY A 4 7.83 8.34 7.02
N VAL A 5 6.81 8.93 7.62
CA VAL A 5 6.93 10.15 8.45
C VAL A 5 7.81 9.88 9.68
N GLU A 6 7.58 8.75 10.37
CA GLU A 6 8.42 8.34 11.51
C GLU A 6 9.90 8.13 11.12
N VAL A 7 10.12 7.57 9.92
CA VAL A 7 11.49 7.40 9.38
C VAL A 7 12.12 8.74 9.04
N ASP A 8 11.37 9.67 8.42
CA ASP A 8 11.88 11.03 8.14
C ASP A 8 12.23 11.81 9.41
N TRP A 9 11.53 11.56 10.51
CA TRP A 9 11.82 12.14 11.80
C TRP A 9 12.96 11.43 12.55
N GLY A 10 13.47 10.31 12.02
CA GLY A 10 14.55 9.54 12.61
C GLY A 10 14.14 8.71 13.85
N LEU A 11 12.83 8.50 14.04
CA LEU A 11 12.30 7.73 15.15
C LEU A 11 12.39 6.22 14.88
N HIS A 12 12.24 5.81 13.61
CA HIS A 12 12.29 4.42 13.16
C HIS A 12 13.18 4.25 11.92
N ARG A 13 13.52 3.01 11.59
CA ARG A 13 14.25 2.63 10.38
C ARG A 13 13.62 1.38 9.76
N TYR A 14 13.56 1.33 8.45
CA TYR A 14 13.02 0.17 7.72
C TYR A 14 13.80 -1.13 8.00
N GLU A 15 15.08 -1.02 8.36
CA GLU A 15 15.98 -2.13 8.64
C GLU A 15 15.94 -2.58 10.11
N GLU A 16 15.20 -1.92 10.98
CA GLU A 16 15.13 -2.32 12.38
C GLU A 16 14.52 -3.72 12.51
N PRO A 17 15.12 -4.58 13.33
CA PRO A 17 14.61 -5.93 13.55
C PRO A 17 13.21 -5.91 14.13
N LEU A 18 12.30 -6.70 13.57
CA LEU A 18 10.92 -6.77 14.03
C LEU A 18 10.35 -8.16 13.79
N GLY A 19 9.78 -8.79 14.83
CA GLY A 19 9.10 -10.07 14.74
C GLY A 19 10.05 -11.28 14.61
N PRO A 20 9.81 -12.19 13.65
CA PRO A 20 10.59 -13.40 13.51
C PRO A 20 12.08 -13.12 13.24
N PRO A 21 13.00 -14.04 13.63
CA PRO A 21 14.42 -13.89 13.37
C PRO A 21 14.71 -13.60 11.90
N GLY A 22 15.44 -12.50 11.63
CA GLY A 22 15.77 -12.02 10.28
C GLY A 22 14.72 -11.13 9.65
N ALA A 23 13.54 -10.96 10.24
CA ALA A 23 12.55 -9.99 9.78
C ALA A 23 12.90 -8.58 10.24
N THR A 24 12.49 -7.61 9.44
CA THR A 24 12.61 -6.17 9.73
C THR A 24 11.28 -5.48 9.45
N LEU A 25 11.15 -4.23 9.86
CA LEU A 25 9.99 -3.40 9.53
C LEU A 25 9.67 -3.42 8.02
N ALA A 26 10.69 -3.34 7.15
CA ALA A 26 10.51 -3.43 5.71
C ALA A 26 9.89 -4.76 5.26
N HIS A 27 10.23 -5.88 5.88
CA HIS A 27 9.64 -7.18 5.57
C HIS A 27 8.15 -7.24 5.88
N HIS A 28 7.73 -6.62 6.99
CA HIS A 28 6.31 -6.52 7.35
C HIS A 28 5.53 -5.66 6.36
N LEU A 29 6.02 -4.46 6.07
CA LEU A 29 5.37 -3.52 5.16
C LEU A 29 5.30 -4.03 3.73
N SER A 30 6.22 -4.89 3.32
CA SER A 30 6.27 -5.46 1.97
C SER A 30 5.67 -6.86 1.87
N HIS A 31 4.98 -7.35 2.91
CA HIS A 31 4.38 -8.68 2.95
C HIS A 31 5.38 -9.83 2.71
N SER A 32 6.61 -9.68 3.20
CA SER A 32 7.68 -10.69 3.09
C SER A 32 8.21 -11.18 4.44
N ALA A 33 7.51 -10.87 5.55
CA ALA A 33 7.85 -11.33 6.89
C ALA A 33 7.52 -12.82 7.14
N GLY A 34 6.82 -13.47 6.20
CA GLY A 34 6.50 -14.90 6.26
C GLY A 34 5.18 -15.24 6.95
N TYR A 35 4.37 -14.26 7.37
CA TYR A 35 3.05 -14.49 7.96
C TYR A 35 1.99 -14.85 6.91
N GLY A 36 0.91 -15.50 7.38
CA GLY A 36 -0.29 -15.73 6.56
C GLY A 36 -1.14 -14.47 6.41
N LEU A 37 -2.23 -14.56 5.62
CA LEU A 37 -3.15 -13.44 5.39
C LEU A 37 -3.71 -12.87 6.69
N GLU A 38 -4.26 -13.74 7.54
CA GLU A 38 -4.91 -13.38 8.82
C GLU A 38 -4.34 -14.20 9.98
N SER A 39 -3.12 -14.76 9.83
CA SER A 39 -2.46 -15.57 10.86
C SER A 39 -1.01 -15.15 11.01
N SER A 40 -0.54 -15.10 12.25
CA SER A 40 0.88 -14.96 12.60
C SER A 40 1.68 -16.25 12.44
N ASP A 41 1.04 -17.37 12.05
CA ASP A 41 1.76 -18.60 11.76
C ASP A 41 2.69 -18.43 10.57
N ALA A 42 3.88 -18.97 10.68
CA ALA A 42 4.87 -18.92 9.61
C ALA A 42 4.40 -19.78 8.41
N THR A 43 4.17 -19.14 7.27
CA THR A 43 3.78 -19.77 6.01
C THR A 43 4.94 -19.88 5.04
N ALA A 44 6.01 -19.09 5.25
CA ALA A 44 7.25 -19.12 4.49
C ALA A 44 8.41 -18.55 5.32
N PRO A 45 9.67 -18.90 5.02
CA PRO A 45 10.81 -18.20 5.59
C PRO A 45 10.80 -16.72 5.22
N VAL A 46 11.31 -15.86 6.12
CA VAL A 46 11.43 -14.41 5.91
C VAL A 46 12.19 -14.13 4.60
N GLY A 47 11.68 -13.21 3.81
CA GLY A 47 12.33 -12.75 2.57
C GLY A 47 12.33 -13.74 1.41
N THR A 48 11.58 -14.86 1.48
CA THR A 48 11.59 -15.88 0.41
C THR A 48 10.36 -15.88 -0.48
N LYS A 49 9.25 -15.34 0.00
CA LYS A 49 7.98 -15.24 -0.75
C LYS A 49 7.24 -13.99 -0.33
N ARG A 50 6.42 -13.48 -1.23
CA ARG A 50 5.45 -12.43 -0.94
C ARG A 50 4.12 -13.07 -0.59
N VAL A 51 3.78 -13.04 0.68
CA VAL A 51 2.50 -13.51 1.21
C VAL A 51 1.76 -12.32 1.77
N TYR A 52 0.73 -11.84 1.05
CA TYR A 52 -0.08 -10.72 1.53
C TYR A 52 -0.60 -11.01 2.95
N SER A 53 -0.36 -10.10 3.87
CA SER A 53 -0.66 -10.32 5.29
C SER A 53 -1.13 -9.02 5.95
N ASN A 54 -2.39 -9.01 6.38
CA ASN A 54 -2.91 -7.96 7.24
C ASN A 54 -2.24 -7.99 8.61
N VAL A 55 -1.99 -9.18 9.13
CA VAL A 55 -1.32 -9.39 10.43
C VAL A 55 0.08 -8.76 10.44
N ALA A 56 0.83 -8.87 9.34
CA ALA A 56 2.15 -8.25 9.24
C ALA A 56 2.08 -6.71 9.37
N VAL A 57 1.09 -6.09 8.71
CA VAL A 57 0.89 -4.63 8.77
C VAL A 57 0.46 -4.20 10.17
N ASP A 58 -0.52 -4.89 10.78
CA ASP A 58 -0.96 -4.56 12.14
C ASP A 58 0.19 -4.70 13.14
N PHE A 59 0.95 -5.80 13.06
CA PHE A 59 2.10 -6.02 13.94
C PHE A 59 3.15 -4.91 13.79
N ALA A 60 3.40 -4.45 12.55
CA ALA A 60 4.32 -3.33 12.31
C ALA A 60 3.79 -2.03 12.92
N VAL A 61 2.50 -1.74 12.78
CA VAL A 61 1.90 -0.55 13.36
C VAL A 61 1.91 -0.61 14.89
N ASP A 62 1.49 -1.72 15.49
CA ASP A 62 1.48 -1.91 16.94
C ASP A 62 2.87 -1.72 17.56
N ALA A 63 3.92 -2.23 16.88
CA ALA A 63 5.30 -2.08 17.33
C ALA A 63 5.82 -0.63 17.26
N ILE A 64 5.36 0.14 16.27
CA ILE A 64 5.75 1.55 16.10
C ILE A 64 4.98 2.45 17.07
N VAL A 65 3.68 2.21 17.18
CA VAL A 65 2.77 3.07 17.94
C VAL A 65 2.96 2.89 19.45
N GLY A 66 3.34 1.68 19.91
CA GLY A 66 3.49 1.36 21.32
C GLY A 66 2.19 1.57 22.09
N ASP A 67 2.18 2.44 23.08
CA ASP A 67 1.02 2.74 23.92
C ASP A 67 0.06 3.79 23.32
N GLU A 68 0.41 4.40 22.18
CA GLU A 68 -0.46 5.38 21.51
C GLU A 68 -1.61 4.66 20.80
N SER A 69 -2.74 5.33 20.62
CA SER A 69 -3.83 4.82 19.77
C SER A 69 -3.42 4.85 18.29
N PRO A 70 -3.53 3.73 17.55
CA PRO A 70 -3.28 3.73 16.10
C PRO A 70 -4.12 4.76 15.33
N ALA A 71 -5.35 5.02 15.77
CA ALA A 71 -6.22 6.03 15.16
C ALA A 71 -5.68 7.44 15.36
N GLN A 72 -5.25 7.77 16.60
CA GLN A 72 -4.63 9.07 16.90
C GLN A 72 -3.30 9.23 16.17
N TRP A 73 -2.48 8.19 16.14
CA TRP A 73 -1.21 8.18 15.42
C TRP A 73 -1.37 8.45 13.92
N LEU A 74 -2.35 7.81 13.26
CA LEU A 74 -2.62 8.07 11.85
C LEU A 74 -3.13 9.49 11.61
N ASP A 75 -4.00 10.00 12.48
CA ASP A 75 -4.50 11.36 12.41
C ASP A 75 -3.36 12.37 12.50
N ASP A 76 -2.49 12.24 13.50
CA ASP A 76 -1.37 13.15 13.75
C ASP A 76 -0.28 13.07 12.68
N ARG A 77 -0.01 11.88 12.12
CA ARG A 77 1.06 11.68 11.14
C ARG A 77 0.63 11.92 9.70
N VAL A 78 -0.67 11.74 9.39
CA VAL A 78 -1.13 11.77 8.00
C VAL A 78 -2.39 12.62 7.82
N PHE A 79 -3.49 12.26 8.51
CA PHE A 79 -4.80 12.79 8.12
C PHE A 79 -4.89 14.29 8.31
N ARG A 80 -4.49 14.80 9.47
CA ARG A 80 -4.51 16.23 9.80
C ARG A 80 -3.55 17.02 8.91
N GLY A 81 -2.34 16.52 8.70
CA GLY A 81 -1.32 17.18 7.88
C GLY A 81 -1.71 17.31 6.41
N LEU A 82 -2.48 16.37 5.88
CA LEU A 82 -2.98 16.38 4.51
C LEU A 82 -4.39 16.98 4.38
N GLY A 83 -5.04 17.36 5.50
CA GLY A 83 -6.40 17.91 5.50
C GLY A 83 -7.48 16.89 5.13
N LEU A 84 -7.32 15.61 5.51
CA LEU A 84 -8.27 14.53 5.24
C LEU A 84 -9.37 14.52 6.31
N GLY A 85 -10.24 15.53 6.28
CA GLY A 85 -11.23 15.78 7.33
C GLY A 85 -12.37 14.76 7.42
N ASP A 86 -12.60 14.00 6.35
CA ASP A 86 -13.62 12.95 6.28
C ASP A 86 -13.00 11.53 6.41
N THR A 87 -11.77 11.43 6.95
CA THR A 87 -11.04 10.17 7.04
C THR A 87 -10.72 9.80 8.49
N ALA A 88 -10.96 8.55 8.86
CA ALA A 88 -10.67 8.02 10.18
C ALA A 88 -10.25 6.55 10.13
N LEU A 89 -9.60 6.05 11.19
CA LEU A 89 -9.42 4.63 11.43
C LEU A 89 -10.56 4.12 12.32
N GLU A 90 -11.46 3.31 11.76
CA GLU A 90 -12.60 2.70 12.49
C GLU A 90 -12.38 1.22 12.82
N GLY A 91 -11.23 0.68 12.47
CA GLY A 91 -10.90 -0.72 12.67
C GLY A 91 -9.41 -0.95 12.86
N ARG A 92 -8.91 -2.09 12.40
CA ARG A 92 -7.49 -2.45 12.48
C ARG A 92 -6.67 -1.64 11.44
N PRO A 93 -5.39 -1.32 11.72
CA PRO A 93 -4.55 -0.52 10.83
C PRO A 93 -4.45 -1.06 9.39
N ALA A 94 -4.41 -2.37 9.22
CA ALA A 94 -4.26 -3.00 7.90
C ALA A 94 -5.50 -2.84 6.99
N ALA A 95 -6.70 -2.56 7.54
CA ALA A 95 -7.94 -2.63 6.75
C ALA A 95 -9.07 -1.71 7.23
N GLY A 96 -8.87 -0.91 8.28
CA GLY A 96 -9.94 -0.17 8.95
C GLY A 96 -10.06 1.31 8.59
N VAL A 97 -9.26 1.84 7.67
CA VAL A 97 -9.40 3.24 7.27
C VAL A 97 -10.66 3.43 6.44
N VAL A 98 -11.50 4.36 6.87
CA VAL A 98 -12.69 4.83 6.15
C VAL A 98 -12.52 6.30 5.79
N GLY A 99 -13.11 6.73 4.67
CA GLY A 99 -12.98 8.11 4.23
C GLY A 99 -13.77 8.43 2.96
N SER A 100 -13.82 9.71 2.61
CA SER A 100 -14.46 10.15 1.37
C SER A 100 -13.57 9.90 0.15
N THR A 101 -14.19 9.78 -1.03
CA THR A 101 -13.45 9.72 -2.31
C THR A 101 -12.58 10.97 -2.52
N LYS A 102 -13.03 12.13 -2.03
CA LYS A 102 -12.27 13.37 -2.06
C LYS A 102 -10.97 13.26 -1.27
N ASP A 103 -11.05 12.74 -0.05
CA ASP A 103 -9.87 12.56 0.80
C ASP A 103 -8.92 11.50 0.21
N LEU A 104 -9.46 10.43 -0.35
CA LEU A 104 -8.65 9.41 -1.04
C LEU A 104 -7.91 10.01 -2.24
N MET A 105 -8.54 10.93 -3.00
CA MET A 105 -7.89 11.66 -4.09
C MET A 105 -6.80 12.61 -3.55
N THR A 106 -7.06 13.31 -2.45
CA THR A 106 -6.07 14.17 -1.79
C THR A 106 -4.85 13.36 -1.35
N PHE A 107 -5.09 12.21 -0.73
CA PHE A 107 -4.04 11.27 -0.33
C PHE A 107 -3.24 10.74 -1.53
N ALA A 108 -3.89 10.33 -2.62
CA ALA A 108 -3.21 9.91 -3.83
C ALA A 108 -2.37 11.05 -4.46
N GLY A 109 -2.90 12.28 -4.45
CA GLY A 109 -2.18 13.48 -4.88
C GLY A 109 -0.96 13.80 -4.02
N ALA A 110 -1.00 13.52 -2.72
CA ALA A 110 0.13 13.70 -1.80
C ALA A 110 1.33 12.84 -2.20
N TRP A 111 1.10 11.61 -2.68
CA TRP A 111 2.17 10.76 -3.22
C TRP A 111 2.83 11.36 -4.46
N LEU A 112 2.06 12.00 -5.35
CA LEU A 112 2.58 12.63 -6.57
C LEU A 112 3.48 13.83 -6.25
N ARG A 113 3.16 14.60 -5.21
CA ARG A 113 3.86 15.82 -4.79
C ARG A 113 4.90 15.60 -3.69
N SER A 114 4.88 14.44 -3.06
CA SER A 114 5.64 14.13 -1.83
C SER A 114 5.20 14.98 -0.62
N ASP A 115 3.90 15.29 -0.54
CA ASP A 115 3.38 16.03 0.61
C ASP A 115 3.48 15.17 1.88
N GLY A 116 4.08 15.71 2.93
CA GLY A 116 4.26 15.04 4.21
C GLY A 116 5.39 14.00 4.27
N LEU A 117 6.18 13.81 3.19
CA LEU A 117 7.32 12.91 3.14
C LEU A 117 8.51 13.56 2.43
N ALA A 118 9.74 13.24 2.84
CA ALA A 118 10.91 13.50 2.04
C ALA A 118 10.82 12.73 0.70
N VAL A 119 11.30 13.33 -0.39
CA VAL A 119 11.27 12.70 -1.73
C VAL A 119 11.97 11.35 -1.72
N SER A 120 13.12 11.26 -1.04
CA SER A 120 13.89 10.00 -0.92
C SER A 120 13.11 8.90 -0.20
N THR A 121 12.36 9.26 0.84
CA THR A 121 11.53 8.31 1.60
C THR A 121 10.33 7.85 0.77
N ARG A 122 9.64 8.78 0.09
CA ARG A 122 8.59 8.44 -0.87
C ARG A 122 9.10 7.46 -1.93
N ASP A 123 10.20 7.78 -2.58
CA ASP A 123 10.76 6.99 -3.67
C ASP A 123 11.18 5.59 -3.17
N ARG A 124 11.72 5.50 -1.97
CA ARG A 124 12.02 4.22 -1.32
C ARG A 124 10.76 3.40 -1.04
N ILE A 125 9.69 4.01 -0.52
CA ILE A 125 8.41 3.32 -0.27
C ILE A 125 7.82 2.76 -1.56
N LEU A 126 7.92 3.50 -2.67
CA LEU A 126 7.36 3.11 -3.96
C LEU A 126 8.26 2.19 -4.78
N SER A 127 9.51 2.00 -4.36
CA SER A 127 10.43 1.07 -5.03
C SER A 127 10.21 -0.38 -4.56
N PRO A 128 10.33 -1.38 -5.45
CA PRO A 128 10.22 -2.77 -5.04
C PRO A 128 11.23 -3.16 -3.97
N PHE A 129 10.74 -3.62 -2.82
CA PHE A 129 11.57 -4.26 -1.80
C PHE A 129 11.61 -5.77 -2.06
N LEU A 130 12.80 -6.37 -2.17
CA LEU A 130 12.97 -7.77 -2.56
C LEU A 130 12.16 -8.07 -3.85
N GLY A 131 12.47 -7.35 -4.94
CA GLY A 131 11.65 -7.27 -6.15
C GLY A 131 11.43 -8.58 -6.89
N ASP A 132 12.29 -9.58 -6.70
CA ASP A 132 12.27 -10.86 -7.41
C ASP A 132 11.37 -11.92 -6.73
N LEU A 133 10.75 -11.61 -5.59
CA LEU A 133 9.92 -12.56 -4.89
C LEU A 133 8.67 -12.93 -5.68
N ASP A 134 8.38 -14.22 -5.71
CA ASP A 134 7.08 -14.76 -6.13
C ASP A 134 6.00 -14.38 -5.10
N GLY A 135 4.77 -14.18 -5.56
CA GLY A 135 3.66 -13.90 -4.67
C GLY A 135 2.30 -14.08 -5.29
N ILE A 136 1.27 -13.82 -4.49
CA ILE A 136 -0.13 -13.86 -4.90
C ILE A 136 -0.74 -12.49 -4.65
N VAL A 137 -1.39 -11.94 -5.68
CA VAL A 137 -2.29 -10.79 -5.53
C VAL A 137 -3.71 -11.34 -5.36
N PRO A 138 -4.39 -11.05 -4.24
CA PRO A 138 -5.74 -11.55 -3.99
C PRO A 138 -6.68 -11.26 -5.16
N GLY A 139 -7.41 -12.28 -5.62
CA GLY A 139 -8.34 -12.18 -6.75
C GLY A 139 -7.69 -12.22 -8.15
N PHE A 140 -6.39 -11.92 -8.27
CA PHE A 140 -5.69 -11.87 -9.57
C PHE A 140 -4.70 -13.02 -9.80
N GLY A 141 -4.39 -13.81 -8.75
CA GLY A 141 -3.58 -15.00 -8.87
C GLY A 141 -2.09 -14.79 -8.57
N ARG A 142 -1.27 -15.73 -9.07
CA ARG A 142 0.16 -15.81 -8.80
C ARG A 142 0.98 -15.06 -9.84
N PHE A 143 1.97 -14.30 -9.38
CA PHE A 143 2.92 -13.57 -10.20
C PHE A 143 4.37 -13.93 -9.87
N ARG A 144 5.23 -13.89 -10.89
CA ARG A 144 6.67 -14.19 -10.83
C ARG A 144 7.44 -13.25 -11.75
N PRO A 145 8.04 -12.20 -11.22
CA PRO A 145 7.99 -11.72 -9.84
C PRO A 145 6.65 -11.05 -9.47
N CYS A 146 6.44 -10.86 -8.15
CA CYS A 146 5.35 -10.09 -7.58
C CYS A 146 5.92 -8.87 -6.83
N PRO A 147 6.36 -7.80 -7.51
CA PRO A 147 6.97 -6.65 -6.87
C PRO A 147 5.98 -5.92 -5.96
N TRP A 148 6.51 -5.42 -4.83
CA TRP A 148 5.80 -4.69 -3.80
C TRP A 148 6.74 -3.70 -3.13
N GLY A 149 6.27 -2.50 -2.85
CA GLY A 149 7.01 -1.49 -2.09
C GLY A 149 6.85 -1.67 -0.58
N LEU A 150 7.11 -0.60 0.17
CA LEU A 150 6.92 -0.59 1.62
C LEU A 150 5.51 -0.08 1.98
N GLY A 151 4.50 -0.85 1.61
CA GLY A 151 3.08 -0.60 1.77
C GLY A 151 2.32 -0.78 0.46
N PRO A 152 2.49 0.07 -0.55
CA PRO A 152 1.78 -0.08 -1.82
C PRO A 152 2.30 -1.27 -2.65
N GLU A 153 1.40 -1.88 -3.40
CA GLU A 153 1.76 -2.79 -4.48
C GLU A 153 2.44 -2.01 -5.61
N VAL A 154 3.51 -2.55 -6.19
CA VAL A 154 4.14 -2.02 -7.40
C VAL A 154 3.72 -2.87 -8.58
N ARG A 155 3.33 -2.23 -9.70
CA ARG A 155 2.85 -2.94 -10.88
C ARG A 155 3.89 -3.93 -11.43
N GLY A 156 5.10 -3.47 -11.69
CA GLY A 156 6.07 -4.27 -12.42
C GLY A 156 5.52 -4.70 -13.78
N ASP A 157 5.77 -5.97 -14.16
CA ASP A 157 5.24 -6.56 -15.39
C ASP A 157 3.93 -7.34 -15.18
N LYS A 158 3.33 -7.25 -13.99
CA LYS A 158 2.07 -7.92 -13.68
C LYS A 158 0.94 -7.37 -14.56
N ARG A 159 0.19 -8.28 -15.20
CA ARG A 159 -1.04 -7.95 -15.92
C ARG A 159 -2.22 -8.26 -15.01
N HIS A 160 -2.70 -7.25 -14.29
CA HIS A 160 -3.75 -7.38 -13.29
C HIS A 160 -4.57 -6.08 -13.16
N TRP A 161 -5.08 -5.78 -11.97
CA TRP A 161 -5.97 -4.65 -11.72
C TRP A 161 -5.43 -3.28 -12.18
N MET A 162 -4.11 -3.08 -12.20
CA MET A 162 -3.50 -1.82 -12.64
C MET A 162 -3.46 -1.65 -14.18
N GLY A 163 -4.01 -2.61 -14.94
CA GLY A 163 -4.07 -2.53 -16.40
C GLY A 163 -2.69 -2.37 -17.05
N ASP A 164 -2.59 -1.47 -18.02
CA ASP A 164 -1.38 -1.16 -18.80
C ASP A 164 -0.60 0.06 -18.29
N TRP A 165 -0.81 0.45 -17.04
CA TRP A 165 -0.03 1.53 -16.43
C TRP A 165 1.47 1.20 -16.43
N PRO A 166 2.37 2.21 -16.33
CA PRO A 166 3.82 1.99 -16.29
C PRO A 166 4.24 1.02 -15.16
N PRO A 167 5.34 0.26 -15.35
CA PRO A 167 5.82 -0.69 -14.35
C PRO A 167 6.14 -0.08 -12.98
N ASP A 168 6.50 1.20 -12.95
CA ASP A 168 6.78 1.98 -11.73
C ASP A 168 5.53 2.58 -11.07
N SER A 169 4.34 2.22 -11.54
CA SER A 169 3.08 2.60 -10.90
C SER A 169 2.88 1.82 -9.61
N ALA A 170 2.32 2.51 -8.61
CA ALA A 170 2.08 1.93 -7.30
C ALA A 170 0.66 2.24 -6.81
N GLY A 171 0.11 1.36 -5.98
CA GLY A 171 -1.23 1.55 -5.46
C GLY A 171 -1.68 0.39 -4.59
N HIS A 172 -2.93 0.42 -4.22
CA HIS A 172 -3.57 -0.64 -3.46
C HIS A 172 -5.08 -0.66 -3.71
N PHE A 173 -5.71 -1.80 -3.47
CA PHE A 173 -7.16 -1.92 -3.45
C PHE A 173 -7.64 -2.65 -2.19
N GLY A 174 -8.86 -2.36 -1.77
CA GLY A 174 -9.48 -2.95 -0.59
C GLY A 174 -10.62 -3.92 -0.93
N GLN A 175 -10.93 -4.80 0.02
CA GLN A 175 -12.09 -5.69 -0.06
C GLN A 175 -13.42 -4.93 -0.16
N SER A 176 -13.45 -3.65 0.25
CA SER A 176 -14.60 -2.75 0.05
C SER A 176 -14.87 -2.41 -1.42
N GLY A 177 -13.97 -2.73 -2.34
CA GLY A 177 -14.07 -2.30 -3.74
C GLY A 177 -13.48 -0.90 -3.99
N ALA A 178 -12.82 -0.31 -3.00
CA ALA A 178 -12.06 0.92 -3.17
C ALA A 178 -10.66 0.65 -3.73
N LEU A 179 -10.11 1.59 -4.51
CA LEU A 179 -8.73 1.55 -4.99
C LEU A 179 -8.11 2.93 -5.07
N ALA A 180 -6.79 2.97 -4.94
CA ALA A 180 -5.95 4.11 -5.28
C ALA A 180 -4.74 3.61 -6.08
N LEU A 181 -4.49 4.23 -7.22
CA LEU A 181 -3.36 3.93 -8.09
C LEU A 181 -2.74 5.25 -8.54
N PHE A 182 -1.42 5.33 -8.55
CA PHE A 182 -0.70 6.53 -8.96
C PHE A 182 0.62 6.19 -9.64
N ASN A 183 1.05 7.10 -10.51
CA ASN A 183 2.37 7.09 -11.14
C ASN A 183 3.03 8.46 -10.95
N VAL A 184 4.12 8.50 -10.20
CA VAL A 184 4.81 9.75 -9.85
C VAL A 184 5.44 10.40 -11.08
N ARG A 185 6.01 9.61 -11.98
CA ARG A 185 6.69 10.10 -13.18
C ARG A 185 5.70 10.73 -14.17
N GLU A 186 4.54 10.11 -14.37
CA GLU A 186 3.48 10.64 -15.23
C GLU A 186 2.61 11.69 -14.52
N ARG A 187 2.75 11.82 -13.19
CA ARG A 187 1.97 12.72 -12.35
C ARG A 187 0.46 12.49 -12.44
N ILE A 188 0.07 11.24 -12.55
CA ILE A 188 -1.32 10.81 -12.67
C ILE A 188 -1.69 9.95 -11.45
N ALA A 189 -2.90 10.16 -10.94
CA ALA A 189 -3.53 9.28 -9.98
C ALA A 189 -4.97 8.97 -10.39
N VAL A 190 -5.43 7.78 -10.05
CA VAL A 190 -6.84 7.38 -10.13
C VAL A 190 -7.26 6.81 -8.79
N VAL A 191 -8.42 7.21 -8.32
CA VAL A 191 -9.07 6.63 -7.15
C VAL A 191 -10.50 6.24 -7.52
N ALA A 192 -11.00 5.20 -6.88
CA ALA A 192 -12.39 4.81 -6.99
C ALA A 192 -12.88 4.27 -5.65
N THR A 193 -14.16 4.48 -5.39
CA THR A 193 -14.90 3.85 -4.30
C THR A 193 -16.11 3.14 -4.88
N SER A 194 -16.57 2.09 -4.22
CA SER A 194 -17.71 1.29 -4.68
C SER A 194 -18.64 0.97 -3.51
N THR A 195 -19.92 0.86 -3.79
CA THR A 195 -20.92 0.31 -2.85
C THR A 195 -20.98 -1.22 -2.91
N VAL A 196 -20.23 -1.84 -3.84
CA VAL A 196 -20.14 -3.28 -4.02
C VAL A 196 -18.75 -3.74 -3.64
N ALA A 197 -18.65 -4.72 -2.74
CA ALA A 197 -17.39 -5.31 -2.33
C ALA A 197 -16.60 -5.87 -3.52
N PHE A 198 -15.26 -5.88 -3.39
CA PHE A 198 -14.37 -6.49 -4.38
C PHE A 198 -14.80 -7.93 -4.71
N GLY A 199 -14.77 -8.28 -5.99
CA GLY A 199 -15.15 -9.60 -6.46
C GLY A 199 -14.93 -9.76 -7.96
N PRO A 200 -15.53 -10.77 -8.60
CA PRO A 200 -15.35 -11.06 -10.03
C PRO A 200 -15.63 -9.87 -10.96
N TRP A 201 -16.54 -8.98 -10.60
CA TRP A 201 -16.82 -7.76 -11.34
C TRP A 201 -15.60 -6.84 -11.43
N ALA A 202 -14.89 -6.65 -10.33
CA ALA A 202 -13.69 -5.81 -10.26
C ALA A 202 -12.53 -6.44 -11.04
N VAL A 203 -12.35 -7.76 -10.92
CA VAL A 203 -11.33 -8.51 -11.66
C VAL A 203 -11.55 -8.37 -13.18
N GLY A 204 -12.79 -8.39 -13.64
CA GLY A 204 -13.10 -8.23 -15.06
C GLY A 204 -13.08 -6.79 -15.56
N LEU A 205 -13.47 -5.83 -14.73
CA LEU A 205 -13.64 -4.43 -15.14
C LEU A 205 -12.37 -3.59 -14.98
N TRP A 206 -11.71 -3.66 -13.84
CA TRP A 206 -10.65 -2.70 -13.47
C TRP A 206 -9.51 -2.63 -14.47
N PRO A 207 -8.92 -3.73 -15.00
CA PRO A 207 -7.79 -3.61 -15.92
C PRO A 207 -8.06 -2.73 -17.13
N GLY A 208 -9.18 -2.95 -17.81
CA GLY A 208 -9.56 -2.18 -18.99
C GLY A 208 -9.99 -0.75 -18.67
N TRP A 209 -10.77 -0.58 -17.61
CA TRP A 209 -11.25 0.72 -17.16
C TRP A 209 -10.11 1.64 -16.73
N ILE A 210 -9.18 1.14 -15.92
CA ILE A 210 -8.01 1.89 -15.43
C ILE A 210 -7.08 2.28 -16.59
N SER A 211 -6.87 1.38 -17.58
CA SER A 211 -6.12 1.70 -18.79
C SER A 211 -6.77 2.82 -19.60
N THR A 212 -8.09 2.78 -19.75
CA THR A 212 -8.85 3.83 -20.45
C THR A 212 -8.72 5.19 -19.75
N ILE A 213 -8.86 5.23 -18.42
CA ILE A 213 -8.71 6.47 -17.65
C ILE A 213 -7.32 7.08 -17.86
N ARG A 214 -6.26 6.27 -17.79
CA ARG A 214 -4.90 6.75 -18.04
C ARG A 214 -4.77 7.36 -19.42
N THR A 215 -5.28 6.69 -20.46
CA THR A 215 -5.25 7.19 -21.84
C THR A 215 -5.93 8.54 -21.96
N LEU A 216 -7.10 8.71 -21.36
CA LEU A 216 -7.85 9.96 -21.38
C LEU A 216 -7.12 11.07 -20.62
N ALA A 217 -6.55 10.77 -19.46
CA ALA A 217 -5.80 11.75 -18.66
C ALA A 217 -4.52 12.24 -19.34
N LEU A 218 -3.87 11.40 -20.16
CA LEU A 218 -2.68 11.81 -20.92
C LEU A 218 -2.99 12.60 -22.19
N ALA A 219 -4.23 12.57 -22.66
CA ALA A 219 -4.68 13.29 -23.85
C ALA A 219 -5.23 14.68 -23.53
N SER A 220 -5.44 14.99 -22.25
CA SER A 220 -5.97 16.27 -21.76
C SER A 220 -4.86 17.25 -21.37
#